data_7c5e0a9268dd6d91704eec227d7674ca
#
_entry.id   7c5e0a9268dd6d91704eec227d7674ca
#
_cell.length_a   1.000
_cell.length_b   1.000
_cell.length_c   1.000
_cell.angle_alpha   90.00
_cell.angle_beta   90.00
_cell.angle_gamma   90.00
#
_symmetry.space_group_name_H-M   'P 1'
#
loop_
_entity.id
_entity.type
_entity.pdbx_description
1 polymer ?
#
loop_
_entity_poly.entity_id
_entity_poly.type
_entity_poly.pdbx_seq_one_letter_code
_entity_poly.pdbx_strand_id
1 'polypeptide(L)'
;MELTISTPRLAAARILPRTPRAFYRTAINAFFFVMGMVFASWAVRIPDIKAALQMSDAALGSVLLAAPLGEMLSIAPTAWLIGRFRSRRVIMLGLMLMPCALLSLALAGSPHWLAAALLGFGFANNM
;
A
#
# COMPACT_ATOMS: atom_id res chain seq x y z
N MET A 1 14.38 56.60 -42.41
CA MET A 1 14.31 56.22 -40.98
C MET A 1 13.28 55.12 -40.86
N GLU A 2 13.73 53.89 -41.14
CA GLU A 2 12.88 52.70 -41.19
C GLU A 2 12.78 52.07 -39.80
N LEU A 3 11.59 52.12 -39.26
CA LEU A 3 11.26 51.44 -38.02
C LEU A 3 11.07 49.93 -38.30
N THR A 4 12.14 49.18 -38.12
CA THR A 4 12.07 47.70 -38.15
C THR A 4 11.32 47.25 -36.92
N ILE A 5 10.02 47.02 -37.09
CA ILE A 5 9.18 46.35 -36.07
C ILE A 5 9.63 44.90 -36.01
N SER A 6 10.49 44.59 -35.04
CA SER A 6 10.81 43.22 -34.72
C SER A 6 9.54 42.57 -34.15
N THR A 7 8.86 41.80 -34.96
CA THR A 7 7.79 40.88 -34.47
C THR A 7 8.38 40.02 -33.38
N PRO A 8 7.78 40.03 -32.15
CA PRO A 8 8.17 39.08 -31.16
C PRO A 8 7.88 37.72 -31.74
N ARG A 9 8.92 36.92 -31.96
CA ARG A 9 8.79 35.49 -32.19
C ARG A 9 7.93 34.98 -31.05
N LEU A 10 6.65 34.73 -31.34
CA LEU A 10 5.81 33.87 -30.52
C LEU A 10 6.61 32.58 -30.36
N ALA A 11 7.33 32.53 -29.26
CA ALA A 11 8.02 31.32 -28.86
C ALA A 11 6.98 30.23 -28.99
N ALA A 12 7.16 29.38 -29.99
CA ALA A 12 6.34 28.20 -30.18
C ALA A 12 6.20 27.60 -28.80
N ALA A 13 5.00 27.66 -28.24
CA ALA A 13 4.71 27.06 -26.98
C ALA A 13 5.19 25.61 -27.15
N ARG A 14 6.37 25.32 -26.63
CA ARG A 14 6.90 23.98 -26.57
C ARG A 14 5.77 23.19 -25.95
N ILE A 15 5.12 22.40 -26.75
CA ILE A 15 4.27 21.32 -26.30
C ILE A 15 5.24 20.37 -25.60
N LEU A 16 5.61 20.75 -24.38
CA LEU A 16 6.35 19.88 -23.49
C LEU A 16 5.53 18.60 -23.40
N PRO A 17 6.08 17.44 -23.73
CA PRO A 17 5.37 16.20 -23.61
C PRO A 17 4.76 16.20 -22.20
N ARG A 18 3.45 15.98 -22.14
CA ARG A 18 2.69 15.94 -20.88
C ARG A 18 3.49 15.19 -19.86
N THR A 19 4.02 15.94 -18.92
CA THR A 19 5.13 15.58 -18.05
C THR A 19 4.84 14.23 -17.40
N PRO A 20 5.84 13.39 -17.19
CA PRO A 20 5.73 12.13 -16.46
C PRO A 20 5.03 12.28 -15.12
N ARG A 21 4.92 13.48 -14.59
CA ARG A 21 4.20 13.81 -13.36
C ARG A 21 2.71 13.42 -13.37
N ALA A 22 1.99 13.60 -14.48
CA ALA A 22 0.58 13.20 -14.57
C ALA A 22 0.45 11.67 -14.54
N PHE A 23 1.34 10.98 -15.24
CA PHE A 23 1.40 9.51 -15.24
C PHE A 23 1.72 8.96 -13.83
N TYR A 24 2.70 9.53 -13.14
CA TYR A 24 3.03 9.12 -11.77
C TYR A 24 1.89 9.37 -10.79
N ARG A 25 1.20 10.50 -10.90
CA ARG A 25 0.02 10.79 -10.07
C ARG A 25 -1.09 9.79 -10.30
N THR A 26 -1.40 9.47 -11.54
CA THR A 26 -2.43 8.47 -11.87
C THR A 26 -2.03 7.08 -11.38
N ALA A 27 -0.77 6.70 -11.55
CA ALA A 27 -0.26 5.41 -11.07
C ALA A 27 -0.33 5.31 -9.53
N ILE A 28 0.03 6.36 -8.82
CA ILE A 28 -0.06 6.41 -7.35
C ILE A 28 -1.52 6.32 -6.90
N ASN A 29 -2.42 7.08 -7.52
CA ASN A 29 -3.84 7.04 -7.19
C ASN A 29 -4.46 5.67 -7.47
N ALA A 30 -4.12 5.04 -8.59
CA ALA A 30 -4.56 3.69 -8.92
C ALA A 30 -4.03 2.67 -7.90
N PHE A 31 -2.78 2.80 -7.48
CA PHE A 31 -2.18 1.95 -6.45
C PHE A 31 -2.95 2.06 -5.12
N PHE A 32 -3.18 3.28 -4.63
CA PHE A 32 -3.95 3.48 -3.40
C PHE A 32 -5.39 3.03 -3.52
N PHE A 33 -6.02 3.18 -4.69
CA PHE A 33 -7.36 2.67 -4.93
C PHE A 33 -7.42 1.14 -4.82
N VAL A 34 -6.48 0.44 -5.46
CA VAL A 34 -6.39 -1.03 -5.37
C VAL A 34 -6.13 -1.47 -3.93
N MET A 35 -5.23 -0.80 -3.22
CA MET A 35 -4.94 -1.07 -1.81
C MET A 35 -6.19 -0.86 -0.93
N GLY A 36 -6.94 0.20 -1.16
CA GLY A 36 -8.21 0.45 -0.47
C GLY A 36 -9.25 -0.63 -0.74
N MET A 37 -9.37 -1.10 -1.98
CA MET A 37 -10.27 -2.21 -2.32
C MET A 37 -9.89 -3.52 -1.63
N VAL A 38 -8.59 -3.83 -1.59
CA VAL A 38 -8.06 -5.01 -0.89
C VAL A 38 -8.39 -4.92 0.60
N PHE A 39 -8.13 -3.77 1.21
CA PHE A 39 -8.46 -3.55 2.62
C PHE A 39 -9.97 -3.65 2.89
N ALA A 40 -10.80 -3.04 2.05
CA ALA A 40 -12.26 -3.10 2.17
C ALA A 40 -12.78 -4.53 2.04
N SER A 41 -12.25 -5.32 1.11
CA SER A 41 -12.63 -6.72 0.90
C SER A 41 -12.38 -7.57 2.14
N TRP A 42 -11.28 -7.28 2.85
CA TRP A 42 -10.98 -7.95 4.10
C TRP A 42 -11.86 -7.43 5.24
N ALA A 43 -12.05 -6.11 5.36
CA ALA A 43 -12.83 -5.50 6.42
C ALA A 43 -14.29 -5.98 6.45
N VAL A 44 -14.90 -6.20 5.29
CA VAL A 44 -16.27 -6.74 5.17
C VAL A 44 -16.37 -8.16 5.73
N ARG A 45 -15.28 -8.94 5.74
CA ARG A 45 -15.26 -10.31 6.27
C ARG A 45 -15.05 -10.40 7.79
N ILE A 46 -14.73 -9.31 8.46
CA ILE A 46 -14.50 -9.30 9.91
C ILE A 46 -15.67 -9.88 10.71
N PRO A 47 -16.96 -9.53 10.44
CA PRO A 47 -18.09 -10.12 11.14
C PRO A 47 -18.21 -11.63 10.96
N ASP A 48 -17.97 -12.12 9.74
CA ASP A 48 -18.03 -13.54 9.42
C ASP A 48 -16.94 -14.33 10.14
N ILE A 49 -15.72 -13.79 10.16
CA ILE A 49 -14.58 -14.38 10.87
C ILE A 49 -14.85 -14.42 12.38
N LYS A 50 -15.40 -13.34 12.94
CA LYS A 50 -15.80 -13.28 14.35
C LYS A 50 -16.80 -14.37 14.69
N ALA A 51 -17.84 -14.52 13.86
CA ALA A 51 -18.86 -15.54 14.05
C ALA A 51 -18.29 -16.96 13.91
N ALA A 52 -17.48 -17.21 12.89
CA ALA A 52 -16.85 -18.51 12.63
C ALA A 52 -15.91 -18.96 13.76
N LEU A 53 -15.16 -18.02 14.33
CA LEU A 53 -14.21 -18.29 15.41
C LEU A 53 -14.82 -18.12 16.82
N GLN A 54 -16.13 -17.83 16.93
CA GLN A 54 -16.85 -17.66 18.20
C GLN A 54 -16.16 -16.63 19.13
N MET A 55 -15.65 -15.55 18.57
CA MET A 55 -14.84 -14.56 19.31
C MET A 55 -15.72 -13.50 19.97
N SER A 56 -15.37 -13.13 21.20
CA SER A 56 -15.93 -11.92 21.83
C SER A 56 -15.41 -10.64 21.16
N ASP A 57 -16.11 -9.51 21.37
CA ASP A 57 -15.67 -8.22 20.81
C ASP A 57 -14.30 -7.80 21.35
N ALA A 58 -14.03 -8.08 22.63
CA ALA A 58 -12.73 -7.82 23.23
C ALA A 58 -11.61 -8.67 22.61
N ALA A 59 -11.87 -9.96 22.37
CA ALA A 59 -10.92 -10.86 21.70
C ALA A 59 -10.67 -10.42 20.26
N LEU A 60 -11.70 -10.05 19.51
CA LEU A 60 -11.57 -9.53 18.17
C LEU A 60 -10.73 -8.24 18.15
N GLY A 61 -11.03 -7.29 19.04
CA GLY A 61 -10.28 -6.04 19.15
C GLY A 61 -8.79 -6.28 19.44
N SER A 62 -8.46 -7.19 20.34
CA SER A 62 -7.06 -7.54 20.63
C SER A 62 -6.34 -8.18 19.44
N VAL A 63 -7.02 -9.02 18.68
CA VAL A 63 -6.46 -9.64 17.47
C VAL A 63 -6.27 -8.60 16.35
N LEU A 64 -7.20 -7.66 16.19
CA LEU A 64 -7.09 -6.59 15.20
C LEU A 64 -5.91 -5.65 15.47
N LEU A 65 -5.50 -5.50 16.74
CA LEU A 65 -4.29 -4.71 17.08
C LEU A 65 -3.00 -5.34 16.54
N ALA A 66 -3.00 -6.60 16.15
CA ALA A 66 -1.83 -7.24 15.56
C ALA A 66 -1.40 -6.58 14.24
N ALA A 67 -2.35 -6.04 13.44
CA ALA A 67 -2.02 -5.37 12.18
C ALA A 67 -1.19 -4.08 12.40
N PRO A 68 -1.63 -3.08 13.18
CA PRO A 68 -0.81 -1.90 13.46
C PRO A 68 0.49 -2.24 14.21
N LEU A 69 0.52 -3.28 15.05
CA LEU A 69 1.76 -3.75 15.64
C LEU A 69 2.74 -4.30 14.59
N GLY A 70 2.24 -5.03 13.60
CA GLY A 70 3.03 -5.50 12.46
C GLY A 70 3.61 -4.34 11.66
N GLU A 71 2.83 -3.30 11.40
CA GLU A 71 3.29 -2.07 10.74
C GLU A 71 4.42 -1.39 11.54
N MET A 72 4.27 -1.24 12.84
CA MET A 72 5.31 -0.65 13.69
C MET A 72 6.59 -1.48 13.72
N LEU A 73 6.47 -2.80 13.83
CA LEU A 73 7.62 -3.72 13.85
C LEU A 73 8.36 -3.74 12.51
N SER A 74 7.68 -3.45 11.40
CA SER A 74 8.29 -3.43 10.07
C SER A 74 9.14 -2.20 9.79
N ILE A 75 9.00 -1.10 10.56
CA ILE A 75 9.68 0.19 10.29
C ILE A 75 11.20 0.00 10.25
N ALA A 76 11.78 -0.61 11.29
CA ALA A 76 13.23 -0.78 11.37
C ALA A 76 13.78 -1.75 10.30
N PRO A 77 13.20 -2.96 10.10
CA PRO A 77 13.63 -3.85 9.01
C PRO A 77 13.47 -3.21 7.63
N THR A 78 12.37 -2.51 7.37
CA THR A 78 12.13 -1.85 6.08
C THR A 78 13.16 -0.76 5.82
N ALA A 79 13.45 0.09 6.81
CA ALA A 79 14.49 1.11 6.69
C ALA A 79 15.87 0.48 6.41
N TRP A 80 16.21 -0.60 7.10
CA TRP A 80 17.44 -1.34 6.86
C TRP A 80 17.50 -1.97 5.48
N LEU A 81 16.39 -2.59 5.01
CA LEU A 81 16.30 -3.17 3.67
C LEU A 81 16.47 -2.10 2.58
N ILE A 82 15.84 -0.94 2.73
CA ILE A 82 15.96 0.16 1.77
C ILE A 82 17.41 0.65 1.71
N GLY A 83 18.09 0.73 2.86
CA GLY A 83 19.51 1.11 2.91
C GLY A 83 20.45 0.10 2.26
N ARG A 84 20.13 -1.20 2.33
CA ARG A 84 20.96 -2.27 1.75
C ARG A 84 20.59 -2.65 0.32
N PHE A 85 19.32 -2.62 0.00
CA PHE A 85 18.77 -2.95 -1.31
C PHE A 85 18.07 -1.72 -1.88
N ARG A 86 18.11 -1.51 -3.18
CA ARG A 86 17.41 -0.39 -3.81
C ARG A 86 15.91 -0.44 -3.44
N SER A 87 15.31 0.72 -3.15
CA SER A 87 13.89 0.90 -2.80
C SER A 87 12.93 0.11 -3.71
N ARG A 88 13.23 0.04 -5.02
CA ARG A 88 12.43 -0.75 -5.98
C ARG A 88 12.32 -2.23 -5.61
N ARG A 89 13.40 -2.83 -5.06
CA ARG A 89 13.37 -4.25 -4.67
C ARG A 89 12.52 -4.46 -3.43
N VAL A 90 12.58 -3.54 -2.49
CA VAL A 90 11.80 -3.59 -1.25
C VAL A 90 10.31 -3.47 -1.56
N ILE A 91 9.91 -2.53 -2.41
CA ILE A 91 8.53 -2.40 -2.89
C ILE A 91 8.04 -3.68 -3.58
N MET A 92 8.88 -4.29 -4.44
CA MET A 92 8.54 -5.55 -5.10
C MET A 92 8.34 -6.70 -4.10
N LEU A 93 9.16 -6.76 -3.05
CA LEU A 93 9.01 -7.72 -1.97
C LEU A 93 7.70 -7.50 -1.20
N GLY A 94 7.36 -6.27 -0.84
CA GLY A 94 6.09 -5.93 -0.21
C GLY A 94 4.89 -6.35 -1.06
N LEU A 95 4.93 -6.03 -2.38
CA LEU A 95 3.90 -6.43 -3.34
C LEU A 95 3.73 -7.96 -3.46
N MET A 96 4.80 -8.74 -3.27
CA MET A 96 4.72 -10.20 -3.28
C MET A 96 4.24 -10.76 -1.92
N LEU A 97 4.65 -10.14 -0.83
CA LEU A 97 4.24 -10.55 0.52
C LEU A 97 2.76 -10.28 0.80
N MET A 98 2.21 -9.21 0.23
CA MET A 98 0.83 -8.80 0.48
C MET A 98 -0.22 -9.85 0.10
N PRO A 99 -0.24 -10.44 -1.11
CA PRO A 99 -1.18 -11.50 -1.44
C PRO A 99 -0.97 -12.76 -0.59
N CYS A 100 0.27 -13.07 -0.20
CA CYS A 100 0.53 -14.19 0.71
C CYS A 100 -0.07 -13.94 2.10
N ALA A 101 0.06 -12.72 2.62
CA ALA A 101 -0.55 -12.33 3.88
C ALA A 101 -2.08 -12.38 3.82
N LEU A 102 -2.70 -11.94 2.72
CA LEU A 102 -4.14 -12.04 2.50
C LEU A 102 -4.62 -13.49 2.42
N LEU A 103 -3.88 -14.36 1.73
CA LEU A 103 -4.19 -15.78 1.70
C LEU A 103 -4.11 -16.41 3.08
N SER A 104 -3.11 -16.05 3.88
CA SER A 104 -3.00 -16.56 5.26
C SER A 104 -4.16 -16.09 6.15
N LEU A 105 -4.66 -14.85 5.92
CA LEU A 105 -5.88 -14.38 6.58
C LEU A 105 -7.12 -15.19 6.16
N ALA A 106 -7.24 -15.50 4.88
CA ALA A 106 -8.38 -16.26 4.37
C ALA A 106 -8.41 -17.71 4.90
N LEU A 107 -7.25 -18.26 5.24
CA LEU A 107 -7.09 -19.61 5.79
C LEU A 107 -7.09 -19.64 7.32
N ALA A 108 -7.37 -18.52 7.99
CA ALA A 108 -7.32 -18.42 9.43
C ALA A 108 -8.44 -19.26 10.09
N GLY A 109 -8.07 -20.43 10.62
CA GLY A 109 -8.98 -21.34 11.35
C GLY A 109 -8.92 -21.19 12.87
N SER A 110 -8.09 -20.27 13.40
CA SER A 110 -8.01 -20.02 14.84
C SER A 110 -7.68 -18.55 15.13
N PRO A 111 -8.05 -18.02 16.33
CA PRO A 111 -7.74 -16.63 16.70
C PRO A 111 -6.24 -16.33 16.73
N HIS A 112 -5.42 -17.28 17.14
CA HIS A 112 -3.96 -17.12 17.19
C HIS A 112 -3.36 -17.04 15.77
N TRP A 113 -3.86 -17.87 14.86
CA TRP A 113 -3.46 -17.83 13.46
C TRP A 113 -3.88 -16.50 12.80
N LEU A 114 -5.08 -16.04 13.11
CA LEU A 114 -5.60 -14.75 12.63
C LEU A 114 -4.71 -13.59 13.09
N ALA A 115 -4.32 -13.59 14.38
CA ALA A 115 -3.40 -12.57 14.92
C ALA A 115 -2.03 -12.58 14.21
N ALA A 116 -1.45 -13.76 14.00
CA ALA A 116 -0.18 -13.92 13.29
C ALA A 116 -0.28 -13.46 11.83
N ALA A 117 -1.37 -13.80 11.15
CA ALA A 117 -1.64 -13.40 9.77
C ALA A 117 -1.83 -11.87 9.66
N LEU A 118 -2.53 -11.24 10.60
CA LEU A 118 -2.69 -9.79 10.67
C LEU A 118 -1.37 -9.07 10.95
N LEU A 119 -0.56 -9.61 11.82
CA LEU A 119 0.77 -9.07 12.09
C LEU A 119 1.64 -9.12 10.82
N GLY A 120 1.63 -10.25 10.12
CA GLY A 120 2.31 -10.41 8.83
C GLY A 120 1.76 -9.48 7.74
N PHE A 121 0.44 -9.26 7.71
CA PHE A 121 -0.23 -8.34 6.81
C PHE A 121 0.22 -6.88 7.08
N GLY A 122 0.20 -6.45 8.34
CA GLY A 122 0.68 -5.12 8.73
C GLY A 122 2.17 -4.93 8.38
N PHE A 123 2.98 -5.97 8.60
CA PHE A 123 4.39 -5.94 8.23
C PHE A 123 4.59 -5.76 6.71
N ALA A 124 3.85 -6.51 5.90
CA ALA A 124 3.92 -6.42 4.44
C ALA A 124 3.40 -5.08 3.90
N ASN A 125 2.37 -4.52 4.56
CA ASN A 125 1.74 -3.27 4.14
C ASN A 125 2.68 -2.05 4.26
N ASN A 126 3.63 -2.10 5.18
CA ASN A 126 4.59 -1.01 5.43
C ASN A 126 5.92 -1.16 4.63
N MET A 127 6.09 -2.19 3.81
CA MET A 127 7.24 -2.40 2.93
C MET A 127 7.09 -1.69 1.58
#